data_51fb84487ef56df7e5c179dc80cd3661
#
_entry.id   51fb84487ef56df7e5c179dc80cd3661
#
_cell.length_a   1.000
_cell.length_b   1.000
_cell.length_c   1.000
_cell.angle_alpha   90.00
_cell.angle_beta   90.00
_cell.angle_gamma   90.00
#
_symmetry.space_group_name_H-M   'P 1'
#
loop_
_entity.id
_entity.type
_entity.pdbx_description
1 polymer ?
#
loop_
_entity_poly.entity_id
_entity_poly.type
_entity_poly.pdbx_seq_one_letter_code
_entity_poly.pdbx_strand_id
1 'polypeptide(L)'
;MTSVGEALVAQLSQRGVDCVFGIPGVHTIELYRGLAASGIRQVTPRHEQGAGFMADGYARVSGKPGVAFVITGPGLTNTLTAMGQARADSVPMLVISGVNTLPSLGKGRGHLHELPDQRAMARTVALISERVETADELAPMLDRVFEPFQ
;
A
#
# COMPACT_ATOMS: atom_id res chain seq x y z
N MET A 1 7.21 -19.87 -8.73
CA MET A 1 5.95 -19.13 -8.94
C MET A 1 6.12 -17.77 -8.29
N THR A 2 5.94 -16.67 -9.02
CA THR A 2 6.03 -15.31 -8.49
C THR A 2 4.77 -15.03 -7.67
N SER A 3 4.92 -14.53 -6.46
CA SER A 3 3.78 -14.14 -5.62
C SER A 3 3.11 -12.85 -6.12
N VAL A 4 1.86 -12.60 -5.70
CA VAL A 4 1.16 -11.34 -6.02
C VAL A 4 1.96 -10.13 -5.51
N GLY A 5 2.57 -10.23 -4.33
CA GLY A 5 3.40 -9.15 -3.76
C GLY A 5 4.65 -8.86 -4.59
N GLU A 6 5.36 -9.89 -5.04
CA GLU A 6 6.53 -9.72 -5.94
C GLU A 6 6.13 -9.13 -7.29
N ALA A 7 5.02 -9.63 -7.88
CA ALA A 7 4.49 -9.11 -9.15
C ALA A 7 4.07 -7.64 -9.02
N LEU A 8 3.43 -7.28 -7.91
CA LEU A 8 3.04 -5.89 -7.61
C LEU A 8 4.27 -4.97 -7.60
N VAL A 9 5.32 -5.33 -6.88
CA VAL A 9 6.53 -4.51 -6.80
C VAL A 9 7.20 -4.35 -8.17
N ALA A 10 7.25 -5.42 -8.98
CA ALA A 10 7.77 -5.34 -10.34
C ALA A 10 6.97 -4.33 -11.19
N GLN A 11 5.65 -4.34 -11.08
CA GLN A 11 4.77 -3.40 -11.78
C GLN A 11 4.89 -1.95 -11.26
N LEU A 12 5.13 -1.74 -9.97
CA LEU A 12 5.42 -0.41 -9.42
C LEU A 12 6.72 0.16 -9.98
N SER A 13 7.77 -0.68 -10.06
CA SER A 13 9.05 -0.30 -10.68
C SER A 13 8.88 0.12 -12.14
N GLN A 14 8.10 -0.63 -12.92
CA GLN A 14 7.79 -0.32 -14.32
C GLN A 14 7.04 1.01 -14.49
N ARG A 15 6.27 1.43 -13.47
CA ARG A 15 5.54 2.70 -13.43
C ARG A 15 6.35 3.85 -12.83
N GLY A 16 7.66 3.66 -12.63
CA GLY A 16 8.58 4.71 -12.19
C GLY A 16 8.59 4.97 -10.69
N VAL A 17 8.00 4.10 -9.88
CA VAL A 17 8.15 4.15 -8.42
C VAL A 17 9.60 3.79 -8.08
N ASP A 18 10.30 4.70 -7.42
CA ASP A 18 11.70 4.57 -7.05
C ASP A 18 11.97 4.58 -5.55
N CYS A 19 10.93 4.90 -4.76
CA CYS A 19 11.02 4.91 -3.30
C CYS A 19 9.71 4.46 -2.66
N VAL A 20 9.80 3.63 -1.62
CA VAL A 20 8.65 3.22 -0.79
C VAL A 20 8.96 3.43 0.69
N PHE A 21 7.92 3.73 1.47
CA PHE A 21 8.00 3.95 2.90
C PHE A 21 7.21 2.87 3.62
N GLY A 22 7.79 2.19 4.60
CA GLY A 22 7.05 1.15 5.30
C GLY A 22 7.87 0.37 6.29
N ILE A 23 7.16 -0.39 7.14
CA ILE A 23 7.75 -1.25 8.17
C ILE A 23 7.50 -2.69 7.74
N PRO A 24 8.57 -3.51 7.59
CA PRO A 24 8.40 -4.93 7.29
C PRO A 24 7.58 -5.65 8.37
N GLY A 25 6.69 -6.52 7.94
CA GLY A 25 5.88 -7.34 8.85
C GLY A 25 5.32 -8.57 8.16
N VAL A 26 4.72 -9.46 8.95
CA VAL A 26 4.25 -10.78 8.47
C VAL A 26 3.38 -10.69 7.22
N HIS A 27 2.49 -9.69 7.16
CA HIS A 27 1.54 -9.55 6.05
C HIS A 27 2.14 -8.90 4.79
N THR A 28 3.40 -8.45 4.83
CA THR A 28 4.07 -7.75 3.74
C THR A 28 5.34 -8.42 3.26
N ILE A 29 5.65 -9.64 3.74
CA ILE A 29 6.88 -10.37 3.41
C ILE A 29 7.09 -10.44 1.88
N GLU A 30 6.05 -10.77 1.12
CA GLU A 30 6.14 -10.92 -0.33
C GLU A 30 6.41 -9.60 -1.06
N LEU A 31 5.91 -8.48 -0.52
CA LEU A 31 6.26 -7.14 -1.02
C LEU A 31 7.76 -6.86 -0.82
N TYR A 32 8.29 -7.18 0.36
CA TYR A 32 9.71 -6.97 0.67
C TYR A 32 10.64 -7.93 -0.09
N ARG A 33 10.18 -9.13 -0.43
CA ARG A 33 10.90 -10.01 -1.38
C ARG A 33 11.00 -9.35 -2.76
N GLY A 34 9.90 -8.79 -3.26
CA GLY A 34 9.90 -8.05 -4.51
C GLY A 34 10.84 -6.83 -4.47
N LEU A 35 10.86 -6.09 -3.37
CA LEU A 35 11.76 -4.93 -3.20
C LEU A 35 13.23 -5.31 -3.30
N ALA A 36 13.64 -6.44 -2.73
CA ALA A 36 15.03 -6.89 -2.75
C ALA A 36 15.60 -7.06 -4.17
N ALA A 37 14.72 -7.31 -5.15
CA ALA A 37 15.11 -7.52 -6.56
C ALA A 37 14.78 -6.32 -7.47
N SER A 38 14.09 -5.28 -6.96
CA SER A 38 13.48 -4.24 -7.80
C SER A 38 14.35 -3.00 -8.03
N GLY A 39 15.35 -2.75 -7.19
CA GLY A 39 16.09 -1.49 -7.15
C GLY A 39 15.33 -0.31 -6.55
N ILE A 40 14.07 -0.48 -6.13
CA ILE A 40 13.30 0.53 -5.42
C ILE A 40 13.92 0.76 -4.03
N ARG A 41 14.20 2.01 -3.68
CA ARG A 41 14.68 2.37 -2.36
C ARG A 41 13.58 2.20 -1.32
N GLN A 42 13.90 1.56 -0.20
CA GLN A 42 12.99 1.42 0.93
C GLN A 42 13.46 2.26 2.12
N VAL A 43 12.54 3.00 2.73
CA VAL A 43 12.78 3.78 3.95
C VAL A 43 11.88 3.26 5.06
N THR A 44 12.48 2.84 6.18
CA THR A 44 11.74 2.32 7.33
C THR A 44 11.54 3.41 8.39
N PRO A 45 10.30 3.90 8.60
CA PRO A 45 9.97 4.75 9.74
C PRO A 45 9.80 3.91 11.01
N ARG A 46 9.54 4.59 12.13
CA ARG A 46 9.24 3.92 13.41
C ARG A 46 7.74 3.74 13.69
N HIS A 47 6.88 4.29 12.82
CA HIS A 47 5.41 4.24 12.92
C HIS A 47 4.79 4.40 11.54
N GLU A 48 3.69 3.72 11.24
CA GLU A 48 3.09 3.72 9.90
C GLU A 48 2.48 5.08 9.53
N GLN A 49 2.01 5.87 10.49
CA GLN A 49 1.63 7.26 10.25
C GLN A 49 2.81 8.06 9.67
N GLY A 50 4.02 7.80 10.21
CA GLY A 50 5.25 8.36 9.66
C GLY A 50 5.51 7.91 8.24
N ALA A 51 5.27 6.63 7.91
CA ALA A 51 5.37 6.13 6.53
C ALA A 51 4.43 6.91 5.59
N GLY A 52 3.18 7.11 6.00
CA GLY A 52 2.20 7.87 5.25
C GLY A 52 2.63 9.33 5.02
N PHE A 53 3.08 10.03 6.07
CA PHE A 53 3.55 11.42 5.92
C PHE A 53 4.88 11.54 5.17
N MET A 54 5.74 10.53 5.21
CA MET A 54 6.93 10.48 4.35
C MET A 54 6.54 10.32 2.87
N ALA A 55 5.55 9.48 2.58
CA ALA A 55 5.00 9.32 1.23
C ALA A 55 4.34 10.63 0.74
N ASP A 56 3.54 11.29 1.59
CA ASP A 56 2.94 12.60 1.28
C ASP A 56 4.01 13.65 0.96
N GLY A 57 5.00 13.81 1.83
CA GLY A 57 6.10 14.76 1.64
C GLY A 57 6.94 14.46 0.40
N TYR A 58 7.21 13.17 0.14
CA TYR A 58 7.91 12.74 -1.07
C TYR A 58 7.13 13.14 -2.33
N ALA A 59 5.81 12.90 -2.37
CA ALA A 59 4.99 13.24 -3.52
C ALA A 59 4.99 14.76 -3.79
N ARG A 60 4.86 15.57 -2.75
CA ARG A 60 4.86 17.05 -2.86
C ARG A 60 6.18 17.59 -3.45
N VAL A 61 7.30 16.98 -3.11
CA VAL A 61 8.63 17.47 -3.53
C VAL A 61 9.07 16.89 -4.86
N SER A 62 8.80 15.60 -5.09
CA SER A 62 9.28 14.89 -6.29
C SER A 62 8.35 15.02 -7.50
N GLY A 63 7.08 15.34 -7.29
CA GLY A 63 6.04 15.27 -8.31
C GLY A 63 5.67 13.84 -8.73
N LYS A 64 6.16 12.82 -8.01
CA LYS A 64 5.84 11.40 -8.22
C LYS A 64 4.87 10.92 -7.14
N PRO A 65 4.06 9.90 -7.40
CA PRO A 65 3.24 9.31 -6.34
C PRO A 65 4.07 8.81 -5.16
N GLY A 66 3.67 9.19 -3.94
CA GLY A 66 4.24 8.65 -2.72
C GLY A 66 3.66 7.27 -2.41
N VAL A 67 4.51 6.28 -2.14
CA VAL A 67 4.06 4.90 -1.93
C VAL A 67 4.41 4.42 -0.52
N ALA A 68 3.41 3.92 0.22
CA ALA A 68 3.60 3.33 1.53
C ALA A 68 3.17 1.86 1.57
N PHE A 69 4.00 1.00 2.21
CA PHE A 69 3.69 -0.40 2.48
C PHE A 69 3.40 -0.59 3.96
N VAL A 70 2.23 -1.11 4.29
CA VAL A 70 1.79 -1.29 5.68
C VAL A 70 1.19 -2.68 5.90
N ILE A 71 1.30 -3.19 7.12
CA ILE A 71 0.64 -4.44 7.49
C ILE A 71 -0.86 -4.24 7.62
N THR A 72 -1.61 -5.35 7.66
CA THR A 72 -3.06 -5.34 7.89
C THR A 72 -3.42 -4.72 9.25
N GLY A 73 -4.65 -4.29 9.41
CA GLY A 73 -5.19 -3.80 10.67
C GLY A 73 -4.51 -2.52 11.15
N PRO A 74 -3.79 -2.54 12.30
CA PRO A 74 -3.18 -1.34 12.88
C PRO A 74 -2.21 -0.63 11.94
N GLY A 75 -1.52 -1.33 11.04
CA GLY A 75 -0.66 -0.68 10.05
C GLY A 75 -1.44 0.25 9.13
N LEU A 76 -2.58 -0.22 8.62
CA LEU A 76 -3.44 0.62 7.79
C LEU A 76 -4.13 1.71 8.62
N THR A 77 -4.69 1.40 9.80
CA THR A 77 -5.38 2.41 10.63
C THR A 77 -4.46 3.55 11.03
N ASN A 78 -3.20 3.25 11.35
CA ASN A 78 -2.20 4.27 11.66
C ASN A 78 -1.91 5.19 10.47
N THR A 79 -2.09 4.73 9.24
CA THR A 79 -1.80 5.50 8.02
C THR A 79 -2.97 6.38 7.57
N LEU A 80 -4.19 6.12 8.06
CA LEU A 80 -5.41 6.83 7.63
C LEU A 80 -5.32 8.36 7.79
N THR A 81 -4.65 8.86 8.82
CA THR A 81 -4.46 10.30 9.03
C THR A 81 -3.71 10.92 7.84
N ALA A 82 -2.59 10.32 7.43
CA ALA A 82 -1.82 10.81 6.29
C ALA A 82 -2.59 10.65 4.97
N MET A 83 -3.31 9.55 4.79
CA MET A 83 -4.18 9.34 3.62
C MET A 83 -5.28 10.40 3.51
N GLY A 84 -5.95 10.72 4.63
CA GLY A 84 -6.96 11.76 4.67
C GLY A 84 -6.41 13.14 4.33
N GLN A 85 -5.21 13.47 4.83
CA GLN A 85 -4.53 14.72 4.51
C GLN A 85 -4.12 14.78 3.04
N ALA A 86 -3.50 13.72 2.51
CA ALA A 86 -3.11 13.65 1.10
C ALA A 86 -4.32 13.82 0.17
N ARG A 87 -5.45 13.18 0.51
CA ARG A 87 -6.69 13.33 -0.25
C ARG A 87 -7.23 14.76 -0.22
N ALA A 88 -7.24 15.41 0.96
CA ALA A 88 -7.73 16.79 1.10
C ALA A 88 -6.91 17.79 0.28
N ASP A 89 -5.60 17.53 0.17
CA ASP A 89 -4.66 18.40 -0.55
C ASP A 89 -4.42 17.96 -2.00
N SER A 90 -5.11 16.92 -2.48
CA SER A 90 -4.91 16.34 -3.81
C SER A 90 -3.46 15.88 -4.07
N VAL A 91 -2.81 15.32 -3.05
CA VAL A 91 -1.46 14.77 -3.15
C VAL A 91 -1.52 13.32 -3.63
N PRO A 92 -0.81 12.93 -4.70
CA PRO A 92 -0.82 11.57 -5.21
C PRO A 92 -0.15 10.61 -4.21
N MET A 93 -0.94 9.76 -3.57
CA MET A 93 -0.49 8.77 -2.59
C MET A 93 -1.11 7.41 -2.86
N LEU A 94 -0.27 6.37 -2.84
CA LEU A 94 -0.66 4.97 -2.91
C LEU A 94 -0.27 4.25 -1.61
N VAL A 95 -1.26 3.71 -0.90
CA VAL A 95 -1.02 2.86 0.28
C VAL A 95 -1.35 1.42 -0.07
N ILE A 96 -0.37 0.54 0.09
CA ILE A 96 -0.51 -0.90 -0.14
C ILE A 96 -0.48 -1.58 1.22
N SER A 97 -1.62 -2.17 1.59
CA SER A 97 -1.76 -2.89 2.84
C SER A 97 -1.85 -4.40 2.61
N GLY A 98 -1.11 -5.15 3.41
CA GLY A 98 -1.38 -6.58 3.52
C GLY A 98 -2.80 -6.86 4.02
N VAL A 99 -3.27 -8.08 3.83
CA VAL A 99 -4.51 -8.61 4.41
C VAL A 99 -4.25 -10.01 4.97
N ASN A 100 -5.14 -10.48 5.85
CA ASN A 100 -5.14 -11.88 6.25
C ASN A 100 -5.46 -12.80 5.06
N THR A 101 -5.25 -14.10 5.23
CA THR A 101 -5.52 -15.07 4.15
C THR A 101 -6.97 -14.96 3.65
N LEU A 102 -7.18 -15.03 2.34
CA LEU A 102 -8.48 -14.87 1.70
C LEU A 102 -9.59 -15.71 2.36
N PRO A 103 -9.37 -17.00 2.71
CA PRO A 103 -10.39 -17.81 3.36
C PRO A 103 -10.80 -17.34 4.75
N SER A 104 -10.02 -16.49 5.41
CA SER A 104 -10.30 -15.99 6.77
C SER A 104 -10.94 -14.60 6.80
N LEU A 105 -10.91 -13.87 5.69
CA LEU A 105 -11.38 -12.49 5.64
C LEU A 105 -12.85 -12.35 6.06
N GLY A 106 -13.13 -11.40 6.94
CA GLY A 106 -14.47 -11.06 7.40
C GLY A 106 -15.14 -12.11 8.30
N LYS A 107 -14.40 -13.12 8.78
CA LYS A 107 -14.95 -14.20 9.60
C LYS A 107 -14.86 -13.97 11.11
N GLY A 108 -14.15 -12.93 11.56
CA GLY A 108 -14.04 -12.60 12.99
C GLY A 108 -13.40 -13.70 13.82
N ARG A 109 -12.36 -14.37 13.30
CA ARG A 109 -11.71 -15.51 13.97
C ARG A 109 -10.55 -15.11 14.87
N GLY A 110 -10.27 -13.81 14.99
CA GLY A 110 -9.17 -13.31 15.81
C GLY A 110 -7.79 -13.55 15.19
N HIS A 111 -7.69 -13.59 13.87
CA HIS A 111 -6.40 -13.61 13.19
C HIS A 111 -5.59 -12.36 13.52
N LEU A 112 -4.26 -12.47 13.48
CA LEU A 112 -3.37 -11.34 13.75
C LEU A 112 -3.81 -10.10 12.97
N HIS A 113 -4.10 -9.02 13.72
CA HIS A 113 -4.50 -7.72 13.16
C HIS A 113 -5.77 -7.75 12.28
N GLU A 114 -6.63 -8.74 12.47
CA GLU A 114 -7.88 -8.85 11.73
C GLU A 114 -8.77 -7.64 11.96
N LEU A 115 -9.31 -7.09 10.89
CA LEU A 115 -10.38 -6.07 10.91
C LEU A 115 -11.62 -6.60 10.22
N PRO A 116 -12.82 -6.16 10.64
CA PRO A 116 -14.06 -6.59 10.00
C PRO A 116 -14.12 -6.30 8.50
N ASP A 117 -13.75 -5.09 8.09
CA ASP A 117 -13.67 -4.68 6.68
C ASP A 117 -12.63 -3.56 6.49
N GLN A 118 -11.40 -3.96 6.24
CA GLN A 118 -10.28 -3.05 6.00
C GLN A 118 -10.47 -2.20 4.73
N ARG A 119 -11.08 -2.78 3.70
CA ARG A 119 -11.36 -2.09 2.43
C ARG A 119 -12.38 -0.97 2.61
N ALA A 120 -13.50 -1.24 3.30
CA ALA A 120 -14.50 -0.22 3.60
C ALA A 120 -13.92 0.93 4.45
N MET A 121 -13.08 0.60 5.44
CA MET A 121 -12.40 1.59 6.27
C MET A 121 -11.50 2.51 5.42
N ALA A 122 -10.65 1.95 4.56
CA ALA A 122 -9.79 2.75 3.69
C ALA A 122 -10.59 3.64 2.73
N ARG A 123 -11.76 3.18 2.26
CA ARG A 123 -12.63 3.94 1.35
C ARG A 123 -13.11 5.28 1.94
N THR A 124 -13.14 5.44 3.25
CA THR A 124 -13.55 6.69 3.90
C THR A 124 -12.57 7.83 3.64
N VAL A 125 -11.30 7.52 3.39
CA VAL A 125 -10.22 8.50 3.15
C VAL A 125 -9.56 8.36 1.77
N ALA A 126 -9.70 7.23 1.10
CA ALA A 126 -9.11 7.00 -0.23
C ALA A 126 -10.10 7.32 -1.36
N LEU A 127 -9.60 7.75 -2.51
CA LEU A 127 -10.38 7.88 -3.75
C LEU A 127 -10.74 6.49 -4.30
N ILE A 128 -9.77 5.60 -4.31
CA ILE A 128 -9.89 4.20 -4.75
C ILE A 128 -9.48 3.31 -3.58
N SER A 129 -10.28 2.30 -3.27
CA SER A 129 -9.95 1.26 -2.28
C SER A 129 -10.36 -0.09 -2.85
N GLU A 130 -9.39 -0.87 -3.29
CA GLU A 130 -9.61 -2.16 -3.93
C GLU A 130 -8.78 -3.26 -3.26
N ARG A 131 -9.19 -4.51 -3.44
CA ARG A 131 -8.46 -5.70 -3.04
C ARG A 131 -8.08 -6.48 -4.29
N VAL A 132 -6.83 -6.91 -4.34
CA VAL A 132 -6.30 -7.78 -5.39
C VAL A 132 -6.16 -9.19 -4.83
N GLU A 133 -6.65 -10.18 -5.53
CA GLU A 133 -6.60 -11.59 -5.13
C GLU A 133 -5.66 -12.39 -6.03
N THR A 134 -5.46 -11.97 -7.27
CA THR A 134 -4.60 -12.63 -8.25
C THR A 134 -3.63 -11.67 -8.92
N ALA A 135 -2.55 -12.20 -9.49
CA ALA A 135 -1.58 -11.38 -10.21
C ALA A 135 -2.15 -10.74 -11.49
N ASP A 136 -3.13 -11.37 -12.12
CA ASP A 136 -3.75 -10.88 -13.36
C ASP A 136 -4.59 -9.61 -13.13
N GLU A 137 -5.05 -9.40 -11.90
CA GLU A 137 -5.80 -8.19 -11.52
C GLU A 137 -4.92 -6.96 -11.33
N LEU A 138 -3.60 -7.15 -11.18
CA LEU A 138 -2.68 -6.07 -10.82
C LEU A 138 -2.57 -4.99 -11.88
N ALA A 139 -2.33 -5.36 -13.15
CA ALA A 139 -2.11 -4.39 -14.20
C ALA A 139 -3.32 -3.47 -14.40
N PRO A 140 -4.55 -3.98 -14.62
CA PRO A 140 -5.72 -3.12 -14.81
C PRO A 140 -6.07 -2.31 -13.56
N MET A 141 -5.81 -2.84 -12.36
CA MET A 141 -6.02 -2.10 -11.12
C MET A 141 -5.03 -0.95 -10.98
N LEU A 142 -3.73 -1.21 -11.20
CA LEU A 142 -2.71 -0.17 -11.11
C LEU A 142 -2.90 0.91 -12.17
N ASP A 143 -3.34 0.57 -13.38
CA ASP A 143 -3.65 1.56 -14.41
C ASP A 143 -4.73 2.53 -13.94
N ARG A 144 -5.83 2.03 -13.34
CA ARG A 144 -6.88 2.88 -12.74
C ARG A 144 -6.38 3.72 -11.56
N VAL A 145 -5.47 3.18 -10.75
CA VAL A 145 -4.91 3.89 -9.58
C VAL A 145 -3.96 5.01 -10.00
N PHE A 146 -3.16 4.78 -11.05
CA PHE A 146 -2.19 5.77 -11.51
C PHE A 146 -2.78 6.82 -12.45
N GLU A 147 -3.95 6.58 -13.06
CA GLU A 147 -4.63 7.54 -13.92
C GLU A 147 -4.85 8.92 -13.26
N PRO A 148 -5.37 9.01 -12.01
CA PRO A 148 -5.55 10.31 -11.35
C PRO A 148 -4.25 11.00 -10.95
N PHE A 149 -3.09 10.34 -11.07
CA PHE A 149 -1.77 10.90 -10.71
C PHE A 149 -1.07 11.56 -11.90
N GLN A 150 -1.65 11.50 -13.09
CA GLN A 150 -1.16 12.13 -14.32
C GLN A 150 -1.69 13.56 -14.46
#